data_cce08076cadcf356b47fa2d05fd6a3fe
#
_entry.id   cce08076cadcf356b47fa2d05fd6a3fe
#
_cell.length_a   1.000
_cell.length_b   1.000
_cell.length_c   1.000
_cell.angle_alpha   90.00
_cell.angle_beta   90.00
_cell.angle_gamma   90.00
#
_symmetry.space_group_name_H-M   'P 1'
#
loop_
_entity.id
_entity.type
_entity.pdbx_description
1 polymer ?
#
loop_
_entity_poly.entity_id
_entity_poly.type
_entity_poly.pdbx_seq_one_letter_code
_entity_poly.pdbx_strand_id
1 'polypeptide(L)'
;LMDQGKIVGVLGGEHSTPLGLIEAIDSKGENFGILQIDAHADLRDAYEGFEQSHASIMFNALKNCKNLARLVQVGIRDVAESEIEIIKSSDNQIHTFFDWDLKEAQYNGQTWATQVDEIIHMLPQRVYISFDIDGLSPELCPNTGTPVVGGFKLEEINYLLFKLAESGRKIVGFDLNEVAPGNNSDWDANVGAR
;
A
#
# COMPACT_ATOMS: atom_id res chain seq x y z
N LEU A 1 9.18 -21.34 1.19
CA LEU A 1 9.00 -20.80 -0.16
C LEU A 1 10.06 -19.73 -0.46
N MET A 2 10.22 -18.71 0.38
CA MET A 2 11.22 -17.65 0.19
C MET A 2 12.65 -18.21 0.08
N ASP A 3 13.02 -19.20 0.90
CA ASP A 3 14.34 -19.86 0.84
C ASP A 3 14.57 -20.64 -0.47
N GLN A 4 13.52 -20.88 -1.23
CA GLN A 4 13.56 -21.49 -2.56
C GLN A 4 13.59 -20.45 -3.69
N GLY A 5 13.78 -19.17 -3.35
CA GLY A 5 13.78 -18.07 -4.31
C GLY A 5 12.39 -17.71 -4.88
N LYS A 6 11.30 -18.15 -4.22
CA LYS A 6 9.94 -17.81 -4.65
C LYS A 6 9.54 -16.45 -4.10
N ILE A 7 8.83 -15.67 -4.89
CA ILE A 7 8.07 -14.51 -4.40
C ILE A 7 6.79 -15.07 -3.78
N VAL A 8 6.51 -14.67 -2.54
CA VAL A 8 5.31 -15.06 -1.80
C VAL A 8 4.33 -13.93 -1.84
N GLY A 9 3.07 -14.23 -2.16
CA GLY A 9 1.96 -13.29 -2.08
C GLY A 9 0.91 -13.76 -1.08
N VAL A 10 0.25 -12.82 -0.40
CA VAL A 10 -0.94 -13.03 0.41
C VAL A 10 -2.14 -12.50 -0.38
N LEU A 11 -3.13 -13.33 -0.58
CA LEU A 11 -4.42 -12.90 -1.15
C LEU A 11 -5.45 -12.94 -0.05
N GLY A 12 -5.81 -11.80 0.37
CA GLY A 12 -6.84 -11.73 1.19
C GLY A 12 -7.20 -11.62 2.43
N GLY A 13 -8.26 -11.38 2.92
CA GLY A 13 -8.88 -10.96 4.09
C GLY A 13 -8.79 -9.44 4.23
N GLU A 14 -8.89 -9.00 5.45
CA GLU A 14 -8.70 -7.59 5.79
C GLU A 14 -7.21 -7.25 5.88
N HIS A 15 -6.89 -5.97 5.89
CA HIS A 15 -5.52 -5.49 5.66
C HIS A 15 -4.54 -5.73 6.83
N SER A 16 -4.91 -6.43 7.92
CA SER A 16 -3.93 -6.90 8.93
C SER A 16 -3.28 -8.23 8.56
N THR A 17 -3.89 -8.99 7.64
CA THR A 17 -3.49 -10.35 7.27
C THR A 17 -2.03 -10.47 6.84
N PRO A 18 -1.45 -9.56 6.03
CA PRO A 18 -0.08 -9.72 5.52
C PRO A 18 1.03 -9.39 6.51
N LEU A 19 0.74 -8.91 7.73
CA LEU A 19 1.78 -8.54 8.71
C LEU A 19 2.79 -9.68 8.94
N GLY A 20 2.32 -10.92 9.06
CA GLY A 20 3.20 -12.08 9.25
C GLY A 20 4.14 -12.34 8.07
N LEU A 21 3.75 -12.02 6.83
CA LEU A 21 4.64 -12.12 5.67
C LEU A 21 5.68 -10.98 5.69
N ILE A 22 5.29 -9.77 6.04
CA ILE A 22 6.20 -8.62 6.17
C ILE A 22 7.27 -8.91 7.24
N GLU A 23 6.88 -9.43 8.41
CA GLU A 23 7.80 -9.86 9.47
C GLU A 23 8.72 -11.01 9.02
N ALA A 24 8.21 -11.96 8.24
CA ALA A 24 9.02 -13.03 7.67
C ALA A 24 10.06 -12.50 6.66
N ILE A 25 9.76 -11.46 5.91
CA ILE A 25 10.72 -10.77 5.02
C ILE A 25 11.77 -10.04 5.85
N ASP A 26 11.37 -9.33 6.91
CA ASP A 26 12.28 -8.66 7.84
C ASP A 26 13.28 -9.63 8.46
N SER A 27 12.83 -10.85 8.81
CA SER A 27 13.67 -11.89 9.42
C SER A 27 14.85 -12.35 8.55
N LYS A 28 14.87 -11.99 7.25
CA LYS A 28 16.01 -12.24 6.35
C LYS A 28 17.17 -11.28 6.58
N GLY A 29 16.99 -10.23 7.37
CA GLY A 29 18.05 -9.30 7.74
C GLY A 29 18.51 -8.36 6.62
N GLU A 30 17.75 -8.25 5.53
CA GLU A 30 18.03 -7.38 4.40
C GLU A 30 17.06 -6.20 4.40
N ASN A 31 17.59 -4.98 4.21
CA ASN A 31 16.75 -3.79 4.12
C ASN A 31 15.74 -3.89 2.97
N PHE A 32 14.52 -3.48 3.24
CA PHE A 32 13.44 -3.40 2.27
C PHE A 32 12.56 -2.16 2.51
N GLY A 33 11.71 -1.83 1.55
CA GLY A 33 10.64 -0.85 1.72
C GLY A 33 9.30 -1.44 1.40
N ILE A 34 8.26 -0.79 1.86
CA ILE A 34 6.87 -1.10 1.51
C ILE A 34 6.36 -0.01 0.56
N LEU A 35 5.79 -0.42 -0.56
CA LEU A 35 4.90 0.41 -1.37
C LEU A 35 3.48 0.04 -0.96
N GLN A 36 2.81 0.95 -0.25
CA GLN A 36 1.40 0.81 0.13
C GLN A 36 0.54 1.59 -0.86
N ILE A 37 -0.43 0.92 -1.48
CA ILE A 37 -1.46 1.53 -2.33
C ILE A 37 -2.77 1.38 -1.57
N ASP A 38 -3.37 2.51 -1.15
CA ASP A 38 -4.43 2.49 -0.14
C ASP A 38 -5.14 3.85 -0.07
N ALA A 39 -6.37 3.86 0.40
CA ALA A 39 -7.06 5.08 0.81
C ALA A 39 -6.65 5.55 2.20
N HIS A 40 -6.19 4.64 3.06
CA HIS A 40 -5.93 4.84 4.48
C HIS A 40 -4.42 4.76 4.80
N ALA A 41 -3.98 5.48 5.82
CA ALA A 41 -2.57 5.45 6.23
C ALA A 41 -2.19 4.19 7.04
N ASP A 42 -3.17 3.57 7.72
CA ASP A 42 -3.00 2.36 8.54
C ASP A 42 -1.92 2.47 9.61
N LEU A 43 -1.79 3.68 10.17
CA LEU A 43 -0.79 4.04 11.17
C LEU A 43 -1.36 4.17 12.57
N ARG A 44 -2.56 3.63 12.85
CA ARG A 44 -3.15 3.65 14.18
C ARG A 44 -2.45 2.64 15.10
N ASP A 45 -2.11 3.04 16.33
CA ASP A 45 -1.54 2.12 17.34
C ASP A 45 -2.55 1.00 17.71
N ALA A 46 -3.84 1.35 17.75
CA ALA A 46 -4.94 0.40 17.85
C ALA A 46 -6.21 0.99 17.22
N TYR A 47 -7.10 0.15 16.75
CA TYR A 47 -8.40 0.55 16.24
C TYR A 47 -9.51 -0.30 16.87
N GLU A 48 -10.54 0.37 17.41
CA GLU A 48 -11.67 -0.27 18.13
C GLU A 48 -11.23 -1.25 19.24
N GLY A 49 -10.08 -1.02 19.85
CA GLY A 49 -9.50 -1.87 20.90
C GLY A 49 -8.62 -3.00 20.40
N PHE A 50 -8.42 -3.14 19.07
CA PHE A 50 -7.55 -4.13 18.46
C PHE A 50 -6.21 -3.51 18.05
N GLU A 51 -5.10 -4.01 18.59
CA GLU A 51 -3.75 -3.60 18.19
C GLU A 51 -3.37 -4.14 16.80
N GLN A 52 -3.90 -5.30 16.43
CA GLN A 52 -3.69 -5.92 15.12
C GLN A 52 -4.96 -5.79 14.28
N SER A 53 -5.25 -4.59 13.82
CA SER A 53 -6.38 -4.29 12.95
C SER A 53 -5.89 -3.89 11.55
N HIS A 54 -6.81 -3.86 10.56
CA HIS A 54 -6.56 -3.30 9.24
C HIS A 54 -5.96 -1.90 9.32
N ALA A 55 -6.48 -1.02 10.17
CA ALA A 55 -6.01 0.36 10.34
C ALA A 55 -4.66 0.50 11.08
N SER A 56 -4.02 -0.63 11.43
CA SER A 56 -2.79 -0.65 12.26
C SER A 56 -1.63 -1.41 11.61
N ILE A 57 -1.82 -1.96 10.42
CA ILE A 57 -0.81 -2.84 9.82
C ILE A 57 0.52 -2.11 9.59
N MET A 58 0.50 -0.89 9.07
CA MET A 58 1.72 -0.14 8.79
C MET A 58 2.40 0.36 10.06
N PHE A 59 1.60 0.71 11.09
CA PHE A 59 2.13 1.00 12.43
C PHE A 59 2.87 -0.21 12.99
N ASN A 60 2.26 -1.40 12.94
CA ASN A 60 2.87 -2.63 13.43
C ASN A 60 4.10 -3.05 12.61
N ALA A 61 4.07 -2.90 11.29
CA ALA A 61 5.23 -3.16 10.44
C ALA A 61 6.42 -2.26 10.80
N LEU A 62 6.20 -0.95 10.98
CA LEU A 62 7.24 -0.01 11.42
C LEU A 62 7.78 -0.33 12.82
N LYS A 63 6.92 -0.76 13.74
CA LYS A 63 7.27 -1.12 15.13
C LYS A 63 8.07 -2.42 15.19
N ASN A 64 7.70 -3.43 14.40
CA ASN A 64 8.21 -4.79 14.52
C ASN A 64 9.40 -5.07 13.59
N CYS A 65 9.46 -4.43 12.41
CA CYS A 65 10.44 -4.74 11.35
C CYS A 65 11.63 -3.79 11.40
N LYS A 66 12.77 -4.29 11.85
CA LYS A 66 13.99 -3.48 12.02
C LYS A 66 14.68 -3.14 10.70
N ASN A 67 14.45 -3.96 9.65
CA ASN A 67 15.03 -3.77 8.33
C ASN A 67 14.07 -3.05 7.38
N LEU A 68 12.90 -2.59 7.86
CA LEU A 68 11.99 -1.74 7.09
C LEU A 68 12.59 -0.34 6.99
N ALA A 69 13.28 -0.09 5.90
CA ALA A 69 13.99 1.16 5.67
C ALA A 69 13.06 2.31 5.26
N ARG A 70 11.94 1.99 4.59
CA ARG A 70 11.03 3.00 4.05
C ARG A 70 9.61 2.45 3.88
N LEU A 71 8.62 3.27 4.25
CA LEU A 71 7.23 3.11 3.88
C LEU A 71 6.87 4.22 2.88
N VAL A 72 6.45 3.85 1.68
CA VAL A 72 5.96 4.78 0.66
C VAL A 72 4.48 4.50 0.47
N GLN A 73 3.64 5.46 0.86
CA GLN A 73 2.19 5.38 0.81
C GLN A 73 1.66 6.19 -0.37
N VAL A 74 0.72 5.64 -1.13
CA VAL A 74 0.22 6.27 -2.36
C VAL A 74 -1.31 6.18 -2.40
N GLY A 75 -1.98 7.34 -2.51
CA GLY A 75 -3.43 7.45 -2.63
C GLY A 75 -4.16 7.75 -1.33
N ILE A 76 -3.41 8.00 -0.25
CA ILE A 76 -3.99 8.26 1.07
C ILE A 76 -4.89 9.49 1.03
N ARG A 77 -6.14 9.32 1.53
CA ARG A 77 -7.16 10.37 1.51
C ARG A 77 -8.13 10.33 2.68
N ASP A 78 -8.09 9.27 3.50
CA ASP A 78 -8.69 9.23 4.82
C ASP A 78 -7.60 8.94 5.86
N VAL A 79 -7.32 9.93 6.72
CA VAL A 79 -6.21 9.89 7.66
C VAL A 79 -6.54 10.70 8.91
N ALA A 80 -6.26 10.16 10.09
CA ALA A 80 -6.45 10.86 11.35
C ALA A 80 -5.27 11.81 11.66
N GLU A 81 -5.51 12.83 12.47
CA GLU A 81 -4.48 13.79 12.90
C GLU A 81 -3.28 13.09 13.56
N SER A 82 -3.53 12.07 14.40
CA SER A 82 -2.47 11.27 15.04
C SER A 82 -1.58 10.53 14.03
N GLU A 83 -2.14 10.07 12.93
CA GLU A 83 -1.38 9.41 11.85
C GLU A 83 -0.51 10.43 11.09
N ILE A 84 -1.04 11.63 10.85
CA ILE A 84 -0.27 12.76 10.28
C ILE A 84 0.92 13.13 11.17
N GLU A 85 0.76 13.08 12.51
CA GLU A 85 1.85 13.32 13.46
C GLU A 85 2.94 12.23 13.35
N ILE A 86 2.55 10.97 13.19
CA ILE A 86 3.47 9.85 12.97
C ILE A 86 4.24 10.05 11.66
N ILE A 87 3.56 10.37 10.56
CA ILE A 87 4.20 10.66 9.26
C ILE A 87 5.23 11.78 9.42
N LYS A 88 4.86 12.91 10.01
CA LYS A 88 5.74 14.07 10.19
C LYS A 88 6.94 13.79 11.09
N SER A 89 6.79 12.95 12.12
CA SER A 89 7.84 12.63 13.09
C SER A 89 8.73 11.46 12.67
N SER A 90 8.47 10.84 11.51
CA SER A 90 9.13 9.60 11.06
C SER A 90 10.58 9.76 10.58
N ASP A 91 11.15 10.96 10.63
CA ASP A 91 12.50 11.27 10.12
C ASP A 91 12.73 10.78 8.67
N ASN A 92 11.75 11.05 7.83
CA ASN A 92 11.67 10.60 6.43
C ASN A 92 11.61 9.08 6.21
N GLN A 93 11.29 8.28 7.23
CA GLN A 93 11.03 6.85 7.03
C GLN A 93 9.71 6.63 6.31
N ILE A 94 8.72 7.51 6.51
CA ILE A 94 7.42 7.47 5.84
C ILE A 94 7.35 8.59 4.80
N HIS A 95 7.00 8.24 3.57
CA HIS A 95 6.68 9.17 2.49
C HIS A 95 5.27 8.91 2.00
N THR A 96 4.39 9.88 2.20
CA THR A 96 2.98 9.76 1.83
C THR A 96 2.66 10.69 0.65
N PHE A 97 2.21 10.08 -0.44
CA PHE A 97 1.64 10.76 -1.59
C PHE A 97 0.12 10.78 -1.42
N PHE A 98 -0.39 11.88 -0.89
CA PHE A 98 -1.83 12.06 -0.70
C PHE A 98 -2.55 12.17 -2.04
N ASP A 99 -3.74 11.57 -2.15
CA ASP A 99 -4.52 11.57 -3.40
C ASP A 99 -4.80 13.00 -3.89
N TRP A 100 -5.15 13.90 -2.95
CA TRP A 100 -5.39 15.31 -3.29
C TRP A 100 -4.14 15.98 -3.89
N ASP A 101 -2.98 15.82 -3.28
CA ASP A 101 -1.74 16.46 -3.73
C ASP A 101 -1.33 15.94 -5.12
N LEU A 102 -1.49 14.63 -5.34
CA LEU A 102 -1.25 14.02 -6.66
C LEU A 102 -2.18 14.62 -7.72
N LYS A 103 -3.48 14.74 -7.43
CA LYS A 103 -4.45 15.29 -8.38
C LYS A 103 -4.23 16.79 -8.59
N GLU A 104 -3.94 17.57 -7.55
CA GLU A 104 -3.61 18.99 -7.69
C GLU A 104 -2.39 19.20 -8.58
N ALA A 105 -1.33 18.42 -8.38
CA ALA A 105 -0.14 18.48 -9.23
C ALA A 105 -0.45 18.13 -10.70
N GLN A 106 -1.35 17.15 -10.95
CA GLN A 106 -1.81 16.81 -12.30
C GLN A 106 -2.58 17.98 -12.93
N TYR A 107 -3.46 18.65 -12.18
CA TYR A 107 -4.17 19.84 -12.67
C TYR A 107 -3.21 21.01 -12.99
N ASN A 108 -2.07 21.06 -12.31
CA ASN A 108 -0.99 22.01 -12.56
C ASN A 108 0.00 21.56 -13.67
N GLY A 109 -0.31 20.45 -14.37
CA GLY A 109 0.43 19.98 -15.55
C GLY A 109 1.49 18.91 -15.30
N GLN A 110 1.65 18.41 -14.06
CA GLN A 110 2.50 17.25 -13.78
C GLN A 110 1.83 15.99 -14.33
N THR A 111 2.56 15.18 -15.07
CA THR A 111 2.01 13.93 -15.59
C THR A 111 2.04 12.82 -14.55
N TRP A 112 1.12 11.85 -14.66
CA TRP A 112 1.18 10.63 -13.83
C TRP A 112 2.52 9.90 -13.97
N ALA A 113 3.09 9.87 -15.18
CA ALA A 113 4.41 9.26 -15.40
C ALA A 113 5.50 9.91 -14.55
N THR A 114 5.52 11.24 -14.43
CA THR A 114 6.48 11.96 -13.59
C THR A 114 6.26 11.63 -12.10
N GLN A 115 5.01 11.57 -11.65
CA GLN A 115 4.67 11.20 -10.27
C GLN A 115 5.10 9.75 -9.95
N VAL A 116 4.90 8.83 -10.88
CA VAL A 116 5.35 7.44 -10.75
C VAL A 116 6.88 7.35 -10.61
N ASP A 117 7.61 8.14 -11.39
CA ASP A 117 9.07 8.19 -11.26
C ASP A 117 9.50 8.71 -9.88
N GLU A 118 8.81 9.72 -9.33
CA GLU A 118 9.04 10.26 -7.99
C GLU A 118 8.72 9.20 -6.91
N ILE A 119 7.58 8.53 -6.99
CA ILE A 119 7.16 7.45 -6.07
C ILE A 119 8.22 6.34 -6.06
N ILE A 120 8.62 5.88 -7.25
CA ILE A 120 9.61 4.81 -7.39
C ILE A 120 10.97 5.26 -6.84
N HIS A 121 11.36 6.53 -7.03
CA HIS A 121 12.62 7.06 -6.52
C HIS A 121 12.72 6.99 -4.98
N MET A 122 11.61 7.11 -4.26
CA MET A 122 11.57 7.00 -2.80
C MET A 122 11.77 5.57 -2.29
N LEU A 123 11.55 4.54 -3.12
CA LEU A 123 11.65 3.15 -2.72
C LEU A 123 13.10 2.66 -2.71
N PRO A 124 13.49 1.81 -1.74
CA PRO A 124 14.80 1.15 -1.76
C PRO A 124 14.89 0.06 -2.83
N GLN A 125 16.02 -0.64 -2.92
CA GLN A 125 16.26 -1.68 -3.92
C GLN A 125 15.33 -2.89 -3.79
N ARG A 126 14.88 -3.23 -2.58
CA ARG A 126 13.98 -4.35 -2.29
C ARG A 126 12.64 -3.79 -1.87
N VAL A 127 11.57 -4.21 -2.50
CA VAL A 127 10.23 -3.65 -2.32
C VAL A 127 9.21 -4.75 -2.06
N TYR A 128 8.46 -4.59 -0.97
CA TYR A 128 7.21 -5.28 -0.72
C TYR A 128 6.06 -4.41 -1.23
N ILE A 129 5.11 -4.98 -1.94
CA ILE A 129 3.92 -4.27 -2.41
C ILE A 129 2.76 -4.66 -1.51
N SER A 130 2.16 -3.69 -0.83
CA SER A 130 0.93 -3.86 -0.07
C SER A 130 -0.18 -3.12 -0.78
N PHE A 131 -1.19 -3.85 -1.23
CA PHE A 131 -2.27 -3.29 -2.01
C PHE A 131 -3.62 -3.54 -1.31
N ASP A 132 -4.17 -2.48 -0.72
CA ASP A 132 -5.59 -2.42 -0.38
C ASP A 132 -6.38 -2.00 -1.63
N ILE A 133 -7.43 -2.76 -1.95
CA ILE A 133 -8.22 -2.47 -3.16
C ILE A 133 -8.93 -1.12 -3.08
N ASP A 134 -9.18 -0.60 -1.86
CA ASP A 134 -9.81 0.70 -1.67
C ASP A 134 -8.91 1.89 -2.05
N GLY A 135 -7.62 1.67 -2.31
CA GLY A 135 -6.75 2.63 -3.00
C GLY A 135 -7.28 3.01 -4.38
N LEU A 136 -8.07 2.13 -5.02
CA LEU A 136 -8.79 2.42 -6.25
C LEU A 136 -10.03 3.28 -5.98
N SER A 137 -10.63 3.81 -7.06
CA SER A 137 -11.91 4.53 -6.96
C SER A 137 -13.03 3.56 -6.54
N PRO A 138 -14.00 4.01 -5.70
CA PRO A 138 -15.09 3.16 -5.22
C PRO A 138 -15.95 2.51 -6.31
N GLU A 139 -15.94 3.05 -7.53
CA GLU A 139 -16.62 2.45 -8.70
C GLU A 139 -15.99 1.11 -9.11
N LEU A 140 -14.71 0.92 -8.79
CA LEU A 140 -13.98 -0.32 -9.08
C LEU A 140 -14.06 -1.33 -7.94
N CYS A 141 -14.29 -0.88 -6.70
CA CYS A 141 -14.38 -1.73 -5.53
C CYS A 141 -15.55 -1.34 -4.61
N PRO A 142 -16.81 -1.33 -5.11
CA PRO A 142 -17.94 -0.80 -4.35
C PRO A 142 -18.33 -1.62 -3.11
N ASN A 143 -17.81 -2.84 -2.96
CA ASN A 143 -18.12 -3.72 -1.83
C ASN A 143 -16.99 -3.84 -0.81
N THR A 144 -15.85 -3.16 -1.01
CA THR A 144 -14.80 -3.11 0.00
C THR A 144 -15.31 -2.54 1.32
N GLY A 145 -14.63 -2.87 2.44
CA GLY A 145 -15.13 -2.52 3.79
C GLY A 145 -15.22 -1.03 4.03
N THR A 146 -14.25 -0.25 3.58
CA THR A 146 -14.10 1.18 3.86
C THR A 146 -13.83 2.01 2.59
N PRO A 147 -14.74 2.02 1.61
CA PRO A 147 -14.53 2.76 0.37
C PRO A 147 -14.51 4.28 0.63
N VAL A 148 -13.53 4.97 0.08
CA VAL A 148 -13.40 6.43 0.18
C VAL A 148 -13.46 7.07 -1.20
N VAL A 149 -14.20 8.17 -1.36
CA VAL A 149 -14.30 8.89 -2.64
C VAL A 149 -12.93 9.41 -3.09
N GLY A 150 -12.68 9.46 -4.40
CA GLY A 150 -11.37 9.73 -5.00
C GLY A 150 -10.67 8.44 -5.40
N GLY A 151 -9.36 8.39 -5.33
CA GLY A 151 -8.56 7.22 -5.63
C GLY A 151 -8.21 7.05 -7.10
N PHE A 152 -7.57 5.92 -7.40
CA PHE A 152 -6.99 5.65 -8.70
C PHE A 152 -7.93 4.86 -9.60
N LYS A 153 -7.74 5.04 -10.91
CA LYS A 153 -8.20 4.09 -11.91
C LYS A 153 -7.27 2.89 -11.95
N LEU A 154 -7.79 1.73 -12.38
CA LEU A 154 -6.99 0.51 -12.45
C LEU A 154 -5.76 0.66 -13.36
N GLU A 155 -5.90 1.36 -14.49
CA GLU A 155 -4.79 1.59 -15.41
C GLU A 155 -3.69 2.51 -14.83
N GLU A 156 -4.01 3.40 -13.91
CA GLU A 156 -3.01 4.23 -13.21
C GLU A 156 -2.14 3.36 -12.30
N ILE A 157 -2.75 2.45 -11.55
CA ILE A 157 -2.01 1.54 -10.68
C ILE A 157 -1.25 0.47 -11.47
N ASN A 158 -1.84 -0.08 -12.51
CA ASN A 158 -1.14 -1.00 -13.40
C ASN A 158 0.10 -0.34 -14.03
N TYR A 159 0.02 0.93 -14.39
CA TYR A 159 1.18 1.69 -14.88
C TYR A 159 2.26 1.83 -13.81
N LEU A 160 1.90 2.18 -12.56
CA LEU A 160 2.84 2.27 -11.44
C LEU A 160 3.56 0.93 -11.20
N LEU A 161 2.79 -0.17 -11.11
CA LEU A 161 3.34 -1.51 -10.85
C LEU A 161 4.23 -1.98 -12.01
N PHE A 162 3.84 -1.72 -13.25
CA PHE A 162 4.64 -2.02 -14.44
C PHE A 162 5.97 -1.25 -14.41
N LYS A 163 5.94 0.05 -14.13
CA LYS A 163 7.14 0.88 -14.01
C LYS A 163 8.04 0.48 -12.85
N LEU A 164 7.45 0.07 -11.73
CA LEU A 164 8.21 -0.49 -10.62
C LEU A 164 8.95 -1.78 -11.05
N ALA A 165 8.28 -2.67 -11.76
CA ALA A 165 8.90 -3.91 -12.27
C ALA A 165 10.04 -3.61 -13.27
N GLU A 166 9.90 -2.58 -14.12
CA GLU A 166 10.95 -2.15 -15.06
C GLU A 166 12.11 -1.40 -14.38
N SER A 167 11.94 -0.88 -13.17
CA SER A 167 12.91 -0.02 -12.49
C SER A 167 14.20 -0.72 -12.05
N GLY A 168 14.25 -2.04 -12.17
CA GLY A 168 15.35 -2.87 -11.67
C GLY A 168 15.31 -3.13 -10.15
N ARG A 169 14.25 -2.68 -9.45
CA ARG A 169 14.01 -3.04 -8.05
C ARG A 169 13.55 -4.48 -7.93
N LYS A 170 13.91 -5.12 -6.83
CA LYS A 170 13.54 -6.50 -6.55
C LYS A 170 12.25 -6.53 -5.74
N ILE A 171 11.18 -7.03 -6.33
CA ILE A 171 9.95 -7.33 -5.59
C ILE A 171 10.22 -8.55 -4.70
N VAL A 172 10.04 -8.40 -3.39
CA VAL A 172 10.34 -9.44 -2.38
C VAL A 172 9.10 -10.14 -1.86
N GLY A 173 7.92 -9.60 -2.08
CA GLY A 173 6.62 -10.14 -1.72
C GLY A 173 5.53 -9.13 -2.08
N PHE A 174 4.29 -9.55 -1.97
CA PHE A 174 3.15 -8.67 -2.17
C PHE A 174 1.92 -9.18 -1.42
N ASP A 175 0.95 -8.31 -1.24
CA ASP A 175 -0.41 -8.67 -0.86
C ASP A 175 -1.46 -7.91 -1.66
N LEU A 176 -2.67 -8.45 -1.65
CA LEU A 176 -3.89 -7.79 -2.11
C LEU A 176 -4.99 -8.09 -1.10
N ASN A 177 -5.55 -7.05 -0.50
CA ASN A 177 -6.53 -7.14 0.58
C ASN A 177 -7.81 -6.37 0.29
N GLU A 178 -8.79 -6.54 1.18
CA GLU A 178 -10.09 -5.85 1.22
C GLU A 178 -10.98 -6.09 -0.01
N VAL A 179 -10.66 -7.07 -0.84
CA VAL A 179 -11.50 -7.48 -1.97
C VAL A 179 -12.72 -8.24 -1.45
N ALA A 180 -13.86 -7.58 -1.40
CA ALA A 180 -15.09 -8.18 -0.94
C ALA A 180 -16.03 -8.56 -2.12
N PRO A 181 -16.62 -9.77 -2.13
CA PRO A 181 -17.57 -10.14 -3.16
C PRO A 181 -18.90 -9.37 -3.00
N GLY A 182 -19.44 -8.89 -4.08
CA GLY A 182 -20.80 -8.31 -4.11
C GLY A 182 -21.87 -9.39 -4.00
N ASN A 183 -23.05 -9.02 -3.49
CA ASN A 183 -24.17 -9.96 -3.30
C ASN A 183 -24.64 -10.64 -4.59
N ASN A 184 -24.49 -9.99 -5.75
CA ASN A 184 -24.89 -10.51 -7.06
C ASN A 184 -23.91 -10.08 -8.16
N SER A 185 -22.65 -9.84 -7.82
CA SER A 185 -21.64 -9.33 -8.75
C SER A 185 -20.25 -9.83 -8.36
N ASP A 186 -19.51 -10.32 -9.33
CA ASP A 186 -18.08 -10.66 -9.19
C ASP A 186 -17.18 -9.48 -9.58
N TRP A 187 -17.72 -8.25 -9.62
CA TRP A 187 -17.01 -7.09 -10.13
C TRP A 187 -15.70 -6.82 -9.36
N ASP A 188 -15.78 -6.68 -8.04
CA ASP A 188 -14.62 -6.43 -7.17
C ASP A 188 -13.56 -7.54 -7.32
N ALA A 189 -14.01 -8.81 -7.35
CA ALA A 189 -13.12 -9.95 -7.57
C ALA A 189 -12.45 -9.91 -8.96
N ASN A 190 -13.19 -9.49 -9.98
CA ASN A 190 -12.64 -9.30 -11.34
C ASN A 190 -11.62 -8.17 -11.38
N VAL A 191 -11.85 -7.07 -10.65
CA VAL A 191 -10.91 -5.96 -10.55
C VAL A 191 -9.65 -6.40 -9.81
N GLY A 192 -9.80 -7.04 -8.64
CA GLY A 192 -8.66 -7.53 -7.85
C GLY A 192 -7.83 -8.61 -8.55
N ALA A 193 -8.39 -9.33 -9.52
CA ALA A 193 -7.67 -10.33 -10.30
C ALA A 193 -6.88 -9.76 -11.50
N ARG A 194 -6.97 -8.48 -11.78
CA ARG A 194 -6.36 -7.80 -12.94
C ARG A 194 -5.21 -6.88 -12.57
#